data_a5c9bd10962e7b2509b9e20842b28765
#
_entry.id   a5c9bd10962e7b2509b9e20842b28765
#
_cell.length_a   1.000
_cell.length_b   1.000
_cell.length_c   1.000
_cell.angle_alpha   90.00
_cell.angle_beta   90.00
_cell.angle_gamma   90.00
#
_symmetry.space_group_name_H-M   'P 1'
#
loop_
_entity.id
_entity.type
_entity.pdbx_description
1 polymer ?
#
loop_
_entity_poly.entity_id
_entity_poly.type
_entity_poly.pdbx_seq_one_letter_code
_entity_poly.pdbx_strand_id
1 'polypeptide(L)'
;CEQAGLMLRHTVQFHWKNMAPMRPALPRVPGLVAARTALPPEGAQPASGRPSGETPPAKPFGSFDDFLASLNQDKRKKIRHERRKVAEAGVSFRWSLGRDISTLDWDFFYHCYERTYYEHGNAPYLTRDFFRRMADTMPQNWLLFVAQRHDKPIASSLIAINESTEKAASQSVSQNTGNARATATPRVAYGRYWGALERVDCLHFEACYYQPLQWCIEHGIQRFEGGAQGEHKMARALLPVKTTSAHWLAHPAFADAVEGFLAREGEGIDRYMEELERRN
;
A
#
# COMPACT_ATOMS: atom_id res chain seq x y z
N CYS A 1 21.36 9.25 -9.83
CA CYS A 1 21.90 9.53 -8.48
C CYS A 1 23.38 9.14 -8.41
N GLU A 2 23.76 7.93 -8.81
CA GLU A 2 25.17 7.47 -8.83
C GLU A 2 26.07 8.35 -9.70
N GLN A 3 25.63 8.73 -10.88
CA GLN A 3 26.35 9.68 -11.77
C GLN A 3 26.55 11.07 -11.17
N ALA A 4 25.77 11.43 -10.15
CA ALA A 4 25.88 12.70 -9.43
C ALA A 4 26.71 12.58 -8.14
N GLY A 5 27.36 11.43 -7.88
CA GLY A 5 28.17 11.20 -6.68
C GLY A 5 27.37 11.21 -5.38
N LEU A 6 26.08 10.81 -5.43
CA LEU A 6 25.24 10.72 -4.24
C LEU A 6 25.34 9.33 -3.59
N MET A 7 25.48 9.30 -2.28
CA MET A 7 25.42 8.07 -1.50
C MET A 7 24.00 7.52 -1.48
N LEU A 8 23.84 6.23 -1.75
CA LEU A 8 22.54 5.56 -1.73
C LEU A 8 22.34 4.81 -0.41
N ARG A 9 21.21 5.04 0.23
CA ARG A 9 20.77 4.27 1.38
C ARG A 9 19.55 3.45 1.02
N HIS A 10 19.61 2.15 1.31
CA HIS A 10 18.51 1.22 1.10
C HIS A 10 17.77 0.96 2.41
N THR A 11 16.43 0.83 2.31
CA THR A 11 15.57 0.46 3.43
C THR A 11 14.45 -0.46 2.93
N VAL A 12 13.74 -1.11 3.85
CA VAL A 12 12.58 -1.94 3.51
C VAL A 12 11.30 -1.19 3.89
N GLN A 13 10.39 -1.10 2.94
CA GLN A 13 9.01 -0.66 3.16
C GLN A 13 8.05 -1.79 2.80
N PHE A 14 6.78 -1.64 3.17
CA PHE A 14 5.74 -2.63 2.90
C PHE A 14 4.63 -2.01 2.07
N HIS A 15 4.47 -2.54 0.85
CA HIS A 15 3.52 -2.02 -0.13
C HIS A 15 2.47 -3.07 -0.48
N TRP A 16 1.24 -2.61 -0.68
CA TRP A 16 0.18 -3.40 -1.27
C TRP A 16 -0.02 -2.98 -2.74
N LYS A 17 -0.31 -3.95 -3.59
CA LYS A 17 -0.64 -3.73 -5.01
C LYS A 17 -2.07 -4.16 -5.28
N ASN A 18 -2.81 -3.32 -6.00
CA ASN A 18 -4.17 -3.62 -6.46
C ASN A 18 -4.12 -4.54 -7.70
N MET A 19 -3.70 -5.76 -7.50
CA MET A 19 -3.55 -6.76 -8.57
C MET A 19 -3.94 -8.12 -8.03
N ALA A 20 -5.00 -8.68 -8.58
CA ALA A 20 -5.37 -10.06 -8.29
C ALA A 20 -4.29 -11.01 -8.81
N PRO A 21 -3.74 -11.93 -7.98
CA PRO A 21 -2.86 -12.97 -8.48
C PRO A 21 -3.62 -13.81 -9.51
N MET A 22 -3.01 -14.06 -10.66
CA MET A 22 -3.60 -14.97 -11.62
C MET A 22 -3.65 -16.38 -11.01
N ARG A 23 -4.84 -16.85 -10.73
CA ARG A 23 -5.04 -18.29 -10.54
C ARG A 23 -4.86 -18.94 -11.92
N PRO A 24 -3.93 -19.90 -12.08
CA PRO A 24 -3.96 -20.73 -13.26
C PRO A 24 -5.38 -21.30 -13.36
N ALA A 25 -6.01 -21.12 -14.50
CA ALA A 25 -7.32 -21.72 -14.74
C ALA A 25 -7.13 -23.23 -14.54
N LEU A 26 -7.73 -23.76 -13.46
CA LEU A 26 -7.86 -25.21 -13.32
C LEU A 26 -8.52 -25.70 -14.61
N PRO A 27 -7.95 -26.68 -15.34
CA PRO A 27 -8.60 -27.21 -16.49
C PRO A 27 -10.00 -27.65 -16.06
N ARG A 28 -11.03 -27.06 -16.67
CA ARG A 28 -12.39 -27.57 -16.54
C ARG A 28 -12.36 -29.00 -17.08
N VAL A 29 -12.35 -29.99 -16.20
CA VAL A 29 -12.62 -31.37 -16.58
C VAL A 29 -14.09 -31.41 -16.96
N PRO A 30 -14.44 -31.58 -18.23
CA PRO A 30 -15.85 -31.76 -18.61
C PRO A 30 -16.32 -33.07 -17.98
N GLY A 31 -17.41 -33.00 -17.19
CA GLY A 31 -18.29 -34.06 -16.81
C GLY A 31 -17.66 -35.43 -16.55
N LEU A 32 -17.33 -35.75 -15.31
CA LEU A 32 -17.15 -37.13 -14.89
C LEU A 32 -18.54 -37.78 -14.69
N VAL A 33 -19.14 -38.21 -15.79
CA VAL A 33 -20.18 -39.23 -15.76
C VAL A 33 -19.42 -40.56 -15.71
N ALA A 34 -19.71 -41.35 -14.68
CA ALA A 34 -19.12 -42.66 -14.48
C ALA A 34 -19.34 -43.56 -15.69
N ALA A 35 -18.25 -43.94 -16.37
CA ALA A 35 -18.23 -45.09 -17.27
C ALA A 35 -16.97 -45.93 -17.01
N ARG A 36 -17.21 -47.16 -16.69
CA ARG A 36 -16.24 -48.25 -16.46
C ARG A 36 -15.52 -48.59 -17.77
N THR A 37 -14.22 -48.91 -17.62
CA THR A 37 -13.41 -49.82 -18.46
C THR A 37 -13.22 -49.46 -19.94
N ALA A 38 -11.99 -49.03 -20.27
CA ALA A 38 -11.17 -49.61 -21.34
C ALA A 38 -9.75 -48.99 -21.30
N LEU A 39 -8.73 -49.82 -21.40
CA LEU A 39 -7.32 -49.45 -21.52
C LEU A 39 -7.07 -48.75 -22.86
N PRO A 40 -6.21 -47.68 -22.92
CA PRO A 40 -5.86 -47.05 -24.18
C PRO A 40 -4.75 -47.85 -24.88
N PRO A 41 -4.69 -47.80 -26.25
CA PRO A 41 -3.67 -48.47 -27.02
C PRO A 41 -2.31 -47.75 -26.93
N GLU A 42 -1.24 -48.52 -26.88
CA GLU A 42 0.15 -48.08 -26.99
C GLU A 42 0.36 -47.38 -28.35
N GLY A 43 1.01 -46.19 -28.30
CA GLY A 43 1.55 -45.57 -29.48
C GLY A 43 1.21 -44.12 -29.76
N ALA A 44 0.94 -43.25 -28.77
CA ALA A 44 0.81 -41.82 -29.04
C ALA A 44 2.07 -41.07 -28.65
N GLN A 45 2.79 -40.53 -29.63
CA GLN A 45 3.91 -39.62 -29.43
C GLN A 45 3.43 -38.32 -28.77
N PRO A 46 4.22 -37.72 -27.84
CA PRO A 46 3.87 -36.43 -27.25
C PRO A 46 4.06 -35.32 -28.28
N ALA A 47 2.98 -34.62 -28.61
CA ALA A 47 3.01 -33.41 -29.42
C ALA A 47 3.84 -32.34 -28.71
N SER A 48 5.02 -32.03 -29.25
CA SER A 48 5.86 -30.90 -28.87
C SER A 48 5.26 -29.60 -29.37
N GLY A 49 4.41 -29.01 -28.60
CA GLY A 49 3.86 -27.67 -28.80
C GLY A 49 3.67 -27.00 -27.42
N ARG A 50 4.73 -26.37 -26.90
CA ARG A 50 4.57 -25.38 -25.85
C ARG A 50 3.89 -24.17 -26.47
N PRO A 51 2.68 -23.79 -26.05
CA PRO A 51 2.18 -22.48 -26.38
C PRO A 51 3.05 -21.48 -25.61
N SER A 52 3.62 -20.52 -26.31
CA SER A 52 4.21 -19.30 -25.74
C SER A 52 3.10 -18.56 -24.99
N GLY A 53 2.94 -18.93 -23.71
CA GLY A 53 1.93 -18.35 -22.85
C GLY A 53 2.33 -16.94 -22.47
N GLU A 54 1.89 -15.95 -23.22
CA GLU A 54 1.75 -14.59 -22.68
C GLU A 54 0.81 -14.70 -21.48
N THR A 55 1.37 -14.49 -20.31
CA THR A 55 0.59 -14.41 -19.07
C THR A 55 -0.34 -13.23 -19.20
N PRO A 56 -1.68 -13.40 -19.21
CA PRO A 56 -2.59 -12.27 -19.36
C PRO A 56 -2.32 -11.25 -18.23
N PRO A 57 -2.49 -9.96 -18.49
CA PRO A 57 -2.20 -8.92 -17.50
C PRO A 57 -3.06 -9.13 -16.24
N ALA A 58 -2.43 -9.04 -15.07
CA ALA A 58 -3.13 -9.13 -13.80
C ALA A 58 -4.17 -8.00 -13.71
N LYS A 59 -5.40 -8.33 -13.31
CA LYS A 59 -6.49 -7.37 -13.19
C LYS A 59 -6.54 -6.78 -11.77
N PRO A 60 -6.94 -5.51 -11.60
CA PRO A 60 -7.26 -4.95 -10.30
C PRO A 60 -8.33 -5.76 -9.58
N PHE A 61 -8.34 -5.73 -8.25
CA PHE A 61 -9.43 -6.29 -7.47
C PHE A 61 -10.74 -5.52 -7.75
N GLY A 62 -11.85 -6.22 -7.92
CA GLY A 62 -13.16 -5.61 -8.11
C GLY A 62 -13.84 -5.21 -6.79
N SER A 63 -13.43 -5.84 -5.68
CA SER A 63 -13.97 -5.59 -4.35
C SER A 63 -12.96 -5.95 -3.26
N PHE A 64 -13.21 -5.50 -2.04
CA PHE A 64 -12.43 -5.92 -0.88
C PHE A 64 -12.57 -7.43 -0.59
N ASP A 65 -13.73 -8.01 -0.90
CA ASP A 65 -13.94 -9.46 -0.78
C ASP A 65 -13.14 -10.25 -1.82
N ASP A 66 -12.95 -9.73 -3.03
CA ASP A 66 -12.05 -10.35 -4.03
C ASP A 66 -10.60 -10.32 -3.53
N PHE A 67 -10.19 -9.21 -2.93
CA PHE A 67 -8.88 -9.12 -2.28
C PHE A 67 -8.76 -10.18 -1.17
N LEU A 68 -9.73 -10.27 -0.26
CA LEU A 68 -9.72 -11.30 0.79
C LEU A 68 -9.69 -12.72 0.21
N ALA A 69 -10.43 -12.98 -0.87
CA ALA A 69 -10.44 -14.29 -1.53
C ALA A 69 -9.09 -14.67 -2.13
N SER A 70 -8.25 -13.70 -2.48
CA SER A 70 -6.89 -13.93 -2.99
C SER A 70 -5.90 -14.40 -1.92
N LEU A 71 -6.21 -14.16 -0.65
CA LEU A 71 -5.34 -14.50 0.49
C LEU A 71 -5.49 -15.97 0.89
N ASN A 72 -4.48 -16.50 1.58
CA ASN A 72 -4.63 -17.78 2.27
C ASN A 72 -5.67 -17.70 3.40
N GLN A 73 -6.12 -18.87 3.87
CA GLN A 73 -7.22 -18.96 4.83
C GLN A 73 -6.92 -18.21 6.14
N ASP A 74 -5.69 -18.31 6.65
CA ASP A 74 -5.30 -17.74 7.93
C ASP A 74 -5.26 -16.22 7.88
N LYS A 75 -4.63 -15.64 6.85
CA LYS A 75 -4.61 -14.18 6.62
C LYS A 75 -6.05 -13.64 6.50
N ARG A 76 -6.90 -14.29 5.69
CA ARG A 76 -8.32 -13.91 5.51
C ARG A 76 -9.12 -13.98 6.81
N LYS A 77 -8.96 -15.08 7.58
CA LYS A 77 -9.63 -15.26 8.88
C LYS A 77 -9.19 -14.19 9.88
N LYS A 78 -7.90 -13.88 9.92
CA LYS A 78 -7.33 -12.84 10.79
C LYS A 78 -7.91 -11.46 10.46
N ILE A 79 -7.90 -11.05 9.19
CA ILE A 79 -8.44 -9.76 8.77
C ILE A 79 -9.93 -9.64 9.13
N ARG A 80 -10.74 -10.64 8.81
CA ARG A 80 -12.17 -10.66 9.16
C ARG A 80 -12.42 -10.59 10.66
N HIS A 81 -11.58 -11.26 11.46
CA HIS A 81 -11.68 -11.20 12.92
C HIS A 81 -11.34 -9.82 13.46
N GLU A 82 -10.26 -9.19 12.98
CA GLU A 82 -9.84 -7.87 13.41
C GLU A 82 -10.88 -6.81 13.04
N ARG A 83 -11.42 -6.82 11.83
CA ARG A 83 -12.51 -5.92 11.39
C ARG A 83 -13.78 -6.10 12.23
N ARG A 84 -14.16 -7.35 12.50
CA ARG A 84 -15.33 -7.65 13.34
C ARG A 84 -15.17 -7.10 14.76
N LYS A 85 -14.02 -7.23 15.40
CA LYS A 85 -13.75 -6.67 16.73
C LYS A 85 -14.00 -5.15 16.79
N VAL A 86 -13.57 -4.43 15.77
CA VAL A 86 -13.78 -2.98 15.68
C VAL A 86 -15.25 -2.65 15.51
N ALA A 87 -15.98 -3.39 14.67
CA ALA A 87 -17.42 -3.22 14.47
C ALA A 87 -18.22 -3.55 15.76
N GLU A 88 -17.89 -4.66 16.43
CA GLU A 88 -18.51 -5.07 17.71
C GLU A 88 -18.25 -4.06 18.83
N ALA A 89 -17.15 -3.32 18.78
CA ALA A 89 -16.88 -2.19 19.69
C ALA A 89 -17.72 -0.93 19.38
N GLY A 90 -18.61 -0.99 18.39
CA GLY A 90 -19.48 0.12 17.99
C GLY A 90 -18.75 1.23 17.22
N VAL A 91 -17.61 0.91 16.57
CA VAL A 91 -16.85 1.90 15.81
C VAL A 91 -17.29 1.87 14.35
N SER A 92 -17.61 3.04 13.82
CA SER A 92 -17.85 3.30 12.39
C SER A 92 -16.76 4.22 11.83
N PHE A 93 -16.67 4.26 10.49
CA PHE A 93 -15.71 5.12 9.80
C PHE A 93 -16.40 6.02 8.80
N ARG A 94 -15.91 7.25 8.71
CA ARG A 94 -16.15 8.14 7.58
C ARG A 94 -14.83 8.57 6.97
N TRP A 95 -14.86 8.99 5.72
CA TRP A 95 -13.70 9.56 5.06
C TRP A 95 -14.06 10.87 4.35
N SER A 96 -13.08 11.72 4.19
CA SER A 96 -13.18 12.98 3.46
C SER A 96 -11.95 13.15 2.58
N LEU A 97 -12.13 13.70 1.38
CA LEU A 97 -11.08 13.88 0.38
C LEU A 97 -10.92 15.36 0.05
N GLY A 98 -9.69 15.82 0.00
CA GLY A 98 -9.38 17.13 -0.52
C GLY A 98 -10.02 18.27 0.28
N ARG A 99 -10.75 19.12 -0.42
CA ARG A 99 -11.43 20.28 0.18
C ARG A 99 -12.65 19.92 1.05
N ASP A 100 -13.11 18.66 0.97
CA ASP A 100 -14.20 18.17 1.83
C ASP A 100 -13.72 17.84 3.24
N ILE A 101 -12.39 17.85 3.49
CA ILE A 101 -11.83 17.74 4.84
C ILE A 101 -12.03 19.09 5.52
N SER A 102 -12.98 19.16 6.46
CA SER A 102 -13.32 20.38 7.18
C SER A 102 -12.17 20.86 8.08
N THR A 103 -12.18 22.12 8.47
CA THR A 103 -11.21 22.65 9.46
C THR A 103 -11.30 21.90 10.77
N LEU A 104 -12.52 21.53 11.22
CA LEU A 104 -12.73 20.73 12.44
C LEU A 104 -12.10 19.33 12.31
N ASP A 105 -12.17 18.72 11.13
CA ASP A 105 -11.54 17.43 10.90
C ASP A 105 -10.00 17.53 10.89
N TRP A 106 -9.45 18.59 10.33
CA TRP A 106 -8.02 18.86 10.40
C TRP A 106 -7.54 19.12 11.83
N ASP A 107 -8.33 19.82 12.64
CA ASP A 107 -8.02 20.08 14.05
C ASP A 107 -8.10 18.77 14.86
N PHE A 108 -9.13 17.96 14.62
CA PHE A 108 -9.25 16.64 15.25
C PHE A 108 -8.09 15.72 14.87
N PHE A 109 -7.76 15.68 13.57
CA PHE A 109 -6.59 14.92 13.11
C PHE A 109 -5.31 15.37 13.81
N TYR A 110 -5.07 16.67 13.90
CA TYR A 110 -3.87 17.19 14.55
C TYR A 110 -3.83 16.80 16.04
N HIS A 111 -4.94 16.84 16.71
CA HIS A 111 -5.03 16.41 18.11
C HIS A 111 -4.71 14.90 18.27
N CYS A 112 -5.17 14.05 17.37
CA CYS A 112 -4.77 12.64 17.33
C CYS A 112 -3.27 12.46 17.03
N TYR A 113 -2.73 13.24 16.08
CA TYR A 113 -1.34 13.22 15.69
C TYR A 113 -0.41 13.61 16.84
N GLU A 114 -0.64 14.75 17.47
CA GLU A 114 0.20 15.24 18.58
C GLU A 114 0.17 14.27 19.77
N ARG A 115 -1.00 13.69 20.09
CA ARG A 115 -1.12 12.69 21.13
C ARG A 115 -0.23 11.49 20.92
N THR A 116 -0.16 10.98 19.70
CA THR A 116 0.72 9.86 19.35
C THR A 116 2.19 10.17 19.67
N TYR A 117 2.64 11.39 19.39
CA TYR A 117 4.01 11.80 19.70
C TYR A 117 4.24 11.92 21.22
N TYR A 118 3.32 12.54 21.96
CA TYR A 118 3.44 12.65 23.41
C TYR A 118 3.41 11.27 24.11
N GLU A 119 2.60 10.35 23.65
CA GLU A 119 2.59 8.96 24.16
C GLU A 119 3.92 8.22 23.94
N HIS A 120 4.70 8.62 22.93
CA HIS A 120 6.05 8.11 22.68
C HIS A 120 7.16 8.97 23.33
N GLY A 121 6.80 9.94 24.18
CA GLY A 121 7.74 10.79 24.89
C GLY A 121 8.42 11.86 24.01
N ASN A 122 7.86 12.19 22.85
CA ASN A 122 8.38 13.17 21.92
C ASN A 122 7.41 14.35 21.71
N ALA A 123 7.94 15.51 21.38
CA ALA A 123 7.12 16.61 20.87
C ALA A 123 6.67 16.31 19.41
N PRO A 124 5.51 16.85 18.99
CA PRO A 124 5.07 16.74 17.60
C PRO A 124 6.12 17.28 16.63
N TYR A 125 6.50 16.49 15.65
CA TYR A 125 7.50 16.87 14.65
C TYR A 125 7.02 17.98 13.71
N LEU A 126 5.75 17.94 13.33
CA LEU A 126 5.10 18.92 12.45
C LEU A 126 4.08 19.73 13.22
N THR A 127 3.98 21.01 12.89
CA THR A 127 3.03 21.92 13.54
C THR A 127 1.64 21.86 12.90
N ARG A 128 0.62 22.36 13.61
CA ARG A 128 -0.73 22.53 13.05
C ARG A 128 -0.73 23.44 11.80
N ASP A 129 0.16 24.47 11.78
CA ASP A 129 0.31 25.36 10.63
C ASP A 129 0.86 24.65 9.39
N PHE A 130 1.75 23.69 9.56
CA PHE A 130 2.24 22.86 8.46
C PHE A 130 1.07 22.12 7.77
N PHE A 131 0.19 21.47 8.55
CA PHE A 131 -0.96 20.76 8.00
C PHE A 131 -2.00 21.71 7.38
N ARG A 132 -2.18 22.92 7.97
CA ARG A 132 -3.01 23.96 7.36
C ARG A 132 -2.48 24.36 5.97
N ARG A 133 -1.18 24.61 5.85
CA ARG A 133 -0.56 24.95 4.56
C ARG A 133 -0.73 23.82 3.54
N MET A 134 -0.58 22.57 3.94
CA MET A 134 -0.82 21.42 3.06
C MET A 134 -2.28 21.36 2.60
N ALA A 135 -3.24 21.61 3.49
CA ALA A 135 -4.65 21.66 3.16
C ALA A 135 -4.99 22.77 2.15
N ASP A 136 -4.30 23.92 2.28
CA ASP A 136 -4.52 25.10 1.41
C ASP A 136 -3.88 24.92 0.04
N THR A 137 -2.63 24.42 -0.01
CA THR A 137 -1.80 24.41 -1.23
C THR A 137 -1.92 23.16 -2.06
N MET A 138 -2.25 22.01 -1.45
CA MET A 138 -2.35 20.72 -2.11
C MET A 138 -3.51 19.86 -1.57
N PRO A 139 -4.73 20.43 -1.49
CA PRO A 139 -5.88 19.74 -0.88
C PRO A 139 -6.17 18.39 -1.55
N GLN A 140 -6.08 18.31 -2.87
CA GLN A 140 -6.39 17.12 -3.67
C GLN A 140 -5.53 15.89 -3.32
N ASN A 141 -4.43 16.10 -2.61
CA ASN A 141 -3.49 15.03 -2.23
C ASN A 141 -3.79 14.38 -0.88
N TRP A 142 -4.90 14.77 -0.21
CA TRP A 142 -5.18 14.30 1.15
C TRP A 142 -6.52 13.58 1.26
N LEU A 143 -6.47 12.39 1.85
CA LEU A 143 -7.61 11.56 2.26
C LEU A 143 -7.51 11.33 3.76
N LEU A 144 -8.55 11.72 4.47
CA LEU A 144 -8.66 11.55 5.92
C LEU A 144 -9.74 10.53 6.25
N PHE A 145 -9.38 9.52 7.04
CA PHE A 145 -10.33 8.63 7.70
C PHE A 145 -10.51 9.06 9.15
N VAL A 146 -11.76 9.11 9.60
CA VAL A 146 -12.12 9.38 10.99
C VAL A 146 -12.94 8.21 11.52
N ALA A 147 -12.43 7.58 12.57
CA ALA A 147 -13.16 6.58 13.33
C ALA A 147 -14.05 7.27 14.35
N GLN A 148 -15.31 6.82 14.47
CA GLN A 148 -16.33 7.37 15.36
C GLN A 148 -16.94 6.25 16.19
N ARG A 149 -17.25 6.55 17.45
CA ARG A 149 -18.04 5.70 18.34
C ARG A 149 -19.14 6.53 18.96
N HIS A 150 -20.41 6.13 18.78
CA HIS A 150 -21.59 6.92 19.19
C HIS A 150 -21.51 8.37 18.65
N ASP A 151 -21.23 8.52 17.37
CA ASP A 151 -21.05 9.80 16.65
C ASP A 151 -19.90 10.70 17.16
N LYS A 152 -19.14 10.24 18.15
CA LYS A 152 -17.97 10.95 18.66
C LYS A 152 -16.70 10.49 17.94
N PRO A 153 -15.92 11.39 17.34
CA PRO A 153 -14.62 11.06 16.75
C PRO A 153 -13.64 10.55 17.82
N ILE A 154 -12.98 9.41 17.58
CA ILE A 154 -12.07 8.77 18.54
C ILE A 154 -10.67 8.52 17.99
N ALA A 155 -10.51 8.48 16.67
CA ALA A 155 -9.22 8.27 16.02
C ALA A 155 -9.23 8.78 14.58
N SER A 156 -8.06 9.01 14.03
CA SER A 156 -7.91 9.40 12.61
C SER A 156 -6.68 8.82 11.96
N SER A 157 -6.74 8.67 10.64
CA SER A 157 -5.64 8.23 9.78
C SER A 157 -5.59 9.10 8.54
N LEU A 158 -4.45 9.75 8.29
CA LEU A 158 -4.23 10.62 7.14
C LEU A 158 -3.40 9.89 6.08
N ILE A 159 -3.92 9.87 4.86
CA ILE A 159 -3.34 9.22 3.69
C ILE A 159 -3.00 10.30 2.66
N ALA A 160 -1.79 10.27 2.13
CA ALA A 160 -1.45 11.08 0.97
C ALA A 160 -1.75 10.31 -0.33
N ILE A 161 -2.19 11.00 -1.38
CA ILE A 161 -2.50 10.42 -2.69
C ILE A 161 -1.78 11.25 -3.77
N ASN A 162 -1.11 10.59 -4.73
CA ASN A 162 -0.62 11.31 -5.90
C ASN A 162 -1.76 11.63 -6.87
N GLU A 163 -1.66 12.75 -7.57
CA GLU A 163 -2.56 13.05 -8.69
C GLU A 163 -2.26 12.13 -9.87
N SER A 164 -3.30 11.74 -10.62
CA SER A 164 -3.10 11.12 -11.92
C SER A 164 -2.71 12.20 -12.94
N THR A 165 -1.66 11.96 -13.70
CA THR A 165 -1.19 12.87 -14.76
C THR A 165 -2.21 13.08 -15.89
N GLU A 166 -3.28 12.30 -15.97
CA GLU A 166 -4.36 12.50 -16.95
C GLU A 166 -5.08 13.84 -16.74
N LYS A 167 -5.24 14.32 -15.49
CA LYS A 167 -5.81 15.66 -15.22
C LYS A 167 -4.82 16.79 -15.51
N ALA A 168 -3.52 16.58 -15.36
CA ALA A 168 -2.50 17.58 -15.69
C ALA A 168 -2.35 17.77 -17.20
N ALA A 169 -2.52 16.71 -18.00
CA ALA A 169 -2.47 16.78 -19.46
C ALA A 169 -3.66 17.54 -20.07
N SER A 170 -4.81 17.56 -19.44
CA SER A 170 -5.97 18.31 -19.92
C SER A 170 -5.91 19.82 -19.65
N GLN A 171 -4.98 20.29 -18.82
CA GLN A 171 -4.76 21.72 -18.53
C GLN A 171 -3.61 22.35 -19.34
N SER A 172 -2.80 21.55 -20.02
CA SER A 172 -1.70 22.01 -20.89
C SER A 172 -1.89 21.53 -22.34
N VAL A 173 -2.98 21.93 -22.98
CA VAL A 173 -3.09 21.82 -24.44
C VAL A 173 -2.38 23.01 -25.06
N SER A 174 -1.09 22.85 -25.35
CA SER A 174 -0.40 23.58 -26.42
C SER A 174 0.49 22.61 -27.16
N GLN A 175 0.03 22.26 -28.35
CA GLN A 175 0.72 21.82 -29.57
C GLN A 175 2.19 21.37 -29.42
N ASN A 176 2.50 20.06 -29.53
CA ASN A 176 3.29 19.57 -30.68
C ASN A 176 3.49 18.04 -30.64
N THR A 177 3.14 17.42 -31.74
CA THR A 177 3.77 16.26 -32.43
C THR A 177 4.39 15.12 -31.60
N GLY A 178 3.92 13.92 -31.94
CA GLY A 178 4.73 12.70 -31.86
C GLY A 178 4.18 11.64 -30.92
N ASN A 179 3.82 10.54 -31.47
CA ASN A 179 3.34 9.27 -30.96
C ASN A 179 4.17 8.69 -29.79
N ALA A 180 4.15 9.32 -28.62
CA ALA A 180 4.58 8.73 -27.36
C ALA A 180 3.31 8.41 -26.57
N ARG A 181 2.96 7.13 -26.48
CA ARG A 181 1.95 6.61 -25.57
C ARG A 181 2.41 7.00 -24.16
N ALA A 182 1.94 8.14 -23.66
CA ALA A 182 2.24 8.59 -22.31
C ALA A 182 1.77 7.47 -21.36
N THR A 183 2.72 6.77 -20.75
CA THR A 183 2.41 5.80 -19.71
C THR A 183 1.87 6.59 -18.52
N ALA A 184 0.57 6.50 -18.29
CA ALA A 184 -0.08 7.17 -17.18
C ALA A 184 0.65 6.81 -15.88
N THR A 185 1.03 7.82 -15.10
CA THR A 185 1.69 7.60 -13.81
C THR A 185 0.74 6.80 -12.91
N PRO A 186 1.19 5.69 -12.29
CA PRO A 186 0.34 4.89 -11.44
C PRO A 186 -0.18 5.71 -10.27
N ARG A 187 -1.47 5.56 -9.96
CA ARG A 187 -2.10 6.17 -8.79
C ARG A 187 -1.65 5.43 -7.54
N VAL A 188 -1.07 6.18 -6.61
CA VAL A 188 -0.48 5.64 -5.38
C VAL A 188 -1.05 6.36 -4.17
N ALA A 189 -1.39 5.61 -3.14
CA ALA A 189 -1.75 6.12 -1.82
C ALA A 189 -0.62 5.80 -0.82
N TYR A 190 -0.36 6.72 0.10
CA TYR A 190 0.71 6.64 1.08
C TYR A 190 0.12 6.78 2.49
N GLY A 191 0.21 5.73 3.30
CA GLY A 191 -0.09 5.82 4.72
C GLY A 191 0.90 6.76 5.40
N ARG A 192 0.40 7.81 6.06
CA ARG A 192 1.26 8.85 6.65
C ARG A 192 1.15 8.94 8.15
N TYR A 193 0.02 9.35 8.67
CA TYR A 193 -0.14 9.67 10.07
C TYR A 193 -1.37 9.00 10.65
N TRP A 194 -1.26 8.62 11.88
CA TRP A 194 -2.30 7.98 12.65
C TRP A 194 -2.26 8.46 14.10
N GLY A 195 -3.42 8.51 14.73
CA GLY A 195 -3.53 8.69 16.15
C GLY A 195 -4.94 8.36 16.67
N ALA A 196 -5.03 8.01 17.94
CA ALA A 196 -6.27 7.67 18.60
C ALA A 196 -6.38 8.33 19.97
N LEU A 197 -7.56 8.82 20.31
CA LEU A 197 -7.88 9.38 21.63
C LEU A 197 -8.46 8.31 22.57
N GLU A 198 -8.98 7.22 22.00
CA GLU A 198 -9.51 6.08 22.74
C GLU A 198 -8.85 4.78 22.28
N ARG A 199 -8.59 3.90 23.22
CA ARG A 199 -8.05 2.57 22.92
C ARG A 199 -9.18 1.62 22.56
N VAL A 200 -9.13 1.11 21.32
CA VAL A 200 -10.01 0.04 20.83
C VAL A 200 -9.15 -1.04 20.17
N ASP A 201 -9.39 -2.29 20.50
CA ASP A 201 -8.64 -3.42 19.93
C ASP A 201 -8.77 -3.45 18.41
N CYS A 202 -7.64 -3.62 17.73
CA CYS A 202 -7.52 -3.67 16.27
C CYS A 202 -7.86 -2.36 15.52
N LEU A 203 -8.19 -1.26 16.21
CA LEU A 203 -8.55 0.01 15.59
C LEU A 203 -7.45 0.55 14.67
N HIS A 204 -6.19 0.45 15.09
CA HIS A 204 -5.04 0.83 14.27
C HIS A 204 -5.03 0.09 12.92
N PHE A 205 -5.30 -1.21 12.93
CA PHE A 205 -5.29 -2.01 11.70
C PHE A 205 -6.46 -1.66 10.78
N GLU A 206 -7.64 -1.42 11.34
CA GLU A 206 -8.80 -0.97 10.57
C GLU A 206 -8.55 0.39 9.94
N ALA A 207 -8.10 1.38 10.73
CA ALA A 207 -7.92 2.75 10.29
C ALA A 207 -6.73 2.95 9.32
N CYS A 208 -5.62 2.19 9.51
CA CYS A 208 -4.39 2.39 8.75
C CYS A 208 -4.23 1.44 7.56
N TYR A 209 -4.98 0.32 7.54
CA TYR A 209 -4.86 -0.67 6.47
C TYR A 209 -6.20 -1.03 5.84
N TYR A 210 -7.21 -1.50 6.59
CA TYR A 210 -8.40 -2.10 5.96
C TYR A 210 -9.30 -1.06 5.31
N GLN A 211 -9.56 0.06 5.97
CA GLN A 211 -10.30 1.18 5.39
C GLN A 211 -9.57 1.79 4.19
N PRO A 212 -8.25 2.13 4.29
CA PRO A 212 -7.49 2.61 3.15
C PRO A 212 -7.42 1.63 1.97
N LEU A 213 -7.21 0.32 2.21
CA LEU A 213 -7.15 -0.67 1.13
C LEU A 213 -8.50 -0.84 0.44
N GLN A 214 -9.59 -0.87 1.20
CA GLN A 214 -10.93 -0.92 0.65
C GLN A 214 -11.19 0.31 -0.23
N TRP A 215 -10.89 1.51 0.26
CA TRP A 215 -11.01 2.75 -0.50
C TRP A 215 -10.13 2.74 -1.76
N CYS A 216 -8.90 2.24 -1.66
CA CYS A 216 -7.99 2.11 -2.81
C CYS A 216 -8.57 1.22 -3.91
N ILE A 217 -9.21 0.10 -3.56
CA ILE A 217 -9.87 -0.81 -4.51
C ILE A 217 -11.03 -0.09 -5.19
N GLU A 218 -11.92 0.53 -4.40
CA GLU A 218 -13.13 1.21 -4.89
C GLU A 218 -12.81 2.41 -5.80
N HIS A 219 -11.64 3.06 -5.59
CA HIS A 219 -11.23 4.25 -6.36
C HIS A 219 -10.11 3.97 -7.39
N GLY A 220 -9.79 2.70 -7.66
CA GLY A 220 -8.81 2.31 -8.68
C GLY A 220 -7.39 2.77 -8.38
N ILE A 221 -7.01 2.92 -7.11
CA ILE A 221 -5.63 3.14 -6.70
C ILE A 221 -4.84 1.86 -6.93
N GLN A 222 -3.68 1.97 -7.56
CA GLN A 222 -2.90 0.82 -7.99
C GLN A 222 -1.96 0.30 -6.92
N ARG A 223 -1.51 1.16 -6.01
CA ARG A 223 -0.57 0.82 -4.93
C ARG A 223 -0.89 1.58 -3.66
N PHE A 224 -0.74 0.90 -2.51
CA PHE A 224 -0.75 1.53 -1.20
C PHE A 224 0.60 1.27 -0.51
N GLU A 225 1.27 2.33 -0.09
CA GLU A 225 2.56 2.28 0.60
C GLU A 225 2.34 2.45 2.11
N GLY A 226 2.51 1.35 2.84
CA GLY A 226 2.31 1.31 4.29
C GLY A 226 3.49 1.84 5.12
N GLY A 227 4.54 2.34 4.46
CA GLY A 227 5.74 2.85 5.13
C GLY A 227 6.69 1.76 5.63
N ALA A 228 7.78 2.20 6.30
CA ALA A 228 8.76 1.34 6.94
C ALA A 228 8.20 0.71 8.23
N GLN A 229 8.92 -0.29 8.77
CA GLN A 229 8.66 -1.02 10.01
C GLN A 229 7.38 -1.89 10.02
N GLY A 230 7.52 -3.03 10.65
CA GLY A 230 6.41 -3.89 11.02
C GLY A 230 6.10 -5.01 10.03
N GLU A 231 6.76 -6.16 10.22
CA GLU A 231 6.46 -7.42 9.51
C GLU A 231 4.99 -7.85 9.66
N HIS A 232 4.27 -7.34 10.70
CA HIS A 232 2.84 -7.55 10.87
C HIS A 232 2.02 -7.10 9.65
N LYS A 233 2.57 -6.21 8.80
CA LYS A 233 1.96 -5.75 7.55
C LYS A 233 1.84 -6.89 6.52
N MET A 234 2.77 -7.86 6.54
CA MET A 234 2.71 -9.03 5.65
C MET A 234 1.48 -9.91 5.89
N ALA A 235 1.01 -9.98 7.14
CA ALA A 235 -0.25 -10.64 7.46
C ALA A 235 -1.47 -9.94 6.82
N ARG A 236 -1.31 -8.73 6.32
CA ARG A 236 -2.32 -7.90 5.65
C ARG A 236 -2.00 -7.69 4.16
N ALA A 237 -1.14 -8.57 3.62
CA ALA A 237 -0.71 -8.58 2.22
C ALA A 237 0.02 -7.30 1.75
N LEU A 238 0.60 -6.53 2.66
CA LEU A 238 1.61 -5.55 2.29
C LEU A 238 2.96 -6.27 2.21
N LEU A 239 3.52 -6.35 1.01
CA LEU A 239 4.75 -7.09 0.75
C LEU A 239 5.98 -6.19 0.90
N PRO A 240 7.14 -6.77 1.27
CA PRO A 240 8.37 -6.01 1.39
C PRO A 240 8.82 -5.47 0.03
N VAL A 241 9.30 -4.25 0.03
CA VAL A 241 9.86 -3.56 -1.15
C VAL A 241 11.11 -2.83 -0.72
N LYS A 242 12.23 -3.06 -1.42
CA LYS A 242 13.45 -2.30 -1.23
C LYS A 242 13.24 -0.88 -1.77
N THR A 243 13.42 0.12 -0.91
CA THR A 243 13.37 1.54 -1.28
C THR A 243 14.74 2.17 -1.13
N THR A 244 15.00 3.23 -1.89
CA THR A 244 16.30 3.89 -1.92
C THR A 244 16.15 5.38 -1.70
N SER A 245 16.97 5.96 -0.85
CA SER A 245 17.18 7.40 -0.71
C SER A 245 18.59 7.77 -1.12
N ALA A 246 18.76 8.99 -1.64
CA ALA A 246 20.04 9.52 -2.08
C ALA A 246 20.47 10.69 -1.17
N HIS A 247 21.72 10.69 -0.73
CA HIS A 247 22.26 11.61 0.26
C HIS A 247 23.53 12.26 -0.23
N TRP A 248 23.71 13.52 0.12
CA TRP A 248 24.93 14.27 -0.06
C TRP A 248 25.39 14.86 1.28
N LEU A 249 26.67 14.75 1.55
CA LEU A 249 27.30 15.31 2.74
C LEU A 249 28.43 16.24 2.33
N ALA A 250 28.47 17.47 2.86
CA ALA A 250 29.42 18.47 2.49
C ALA A 250 30.85 18.17 2.95
N HIS A 251 31.02 17.49 4.08
CA HIS A 251 32.29 17.18 4.66
C HIS A 251 32.87 15.85 4.14
N PRO A 252 33.96 15.80 3.38
CA PRO A 252 34.47 14.60 2.72
C PRO A 252 34.73 13.43 3.68
N ALA A 253 35.50 13.66 4.75
CA ALA A 253 35.84 12.60 5.70
C ALA A 253 34.60 12.02 6.42
N PHE A 254 33.56 12.83 6.59
CA PHE A 254 32.28 12.35 7.13
C PHE A 254 31.48 11.57 6.07
N ALA A 255 31.53 12.02 4.82
CA ALA A 255 30.94 11.31 3.68
C ALA A 255 31.55 9.90 3.53
N ASP A 256 32.89 9.79 3.54
CA ASP A 256 33.60 8.50 3.44
C ASP A 256 33.21 7.52 4.56
N ALA A 257 33.13 8.04 5.80
CA ALA A 257 32.70 7.21 6.95
C ALA A 257 31.25 6.70 6.81
N VAL A 258 30.34 7.56 6.33
CA VAL A 258 28.94 7.21 6.10
C VAL A 258 28.83 6.25 4.93
N GLU A 259 29.57 6.43 3.85
CA GLU A 259 29.57 5.51 2.70
C GLU A 259 29.96 4.09 3.09
N GLY A 260 31.05 3.95 3.88
CA GLY A 260 31.47 2.66 4.45
C GLY A 260 30.41 2.02 5.38
N PHE A 261 29.63 2.82 6.10
CA PHE A 261 28.50 2.32 6.88
C PHE A 261 27.36 1.86 5.98
N LEU A 262 26.99 2.64 4.97
CA LEU A 262 25.87 2.33 4.05
C LEU A 262 26.14 1.08 3.21
N ALA A 263 27.38 0.82 2.84
CA ALA A 263 27.75 -0.43 2.15
C ALA A 263 27.42 -1.66 3.01
N ARG A 264 27.80 -1.65 4.28
CA ARG A 264 27.48 -2.75 5.21
C ARG A 264 25.98 -2.87 5.53
N GLU A 265 25.30 -1.72 5.70
CA GLU A 265 23.84 -1.68 5.91
C GLU A 265 23.12 -2.30 4.70
N GLY A 266 23.57 -1.98 3.47
CA GLY A 266 23.01 -2.50 2.23
C GLY A 266 23.02 -4.02 2.15
N GLU A 267 24.15 -4.67 2.49
CA GLU A 267 24.23 -6.14 2.54
C GLU A 267 23.26 -6.75 3.59
N GLY A 268 23.07 -6.04 4.71
CA GLY A 268 22.09 -6.44 5.74
C GLY A 268 20.64 -6.35 5.21
N ILE A 269 20.31 -5.31 4.47
CA ILE A 269 18.99 -5.12 3.86
C ILE A 269 18.71 -6.21 2.82
N ASP A 270 19.67 -6.58 1.98
CA ASP A 270 19.49 -7.61 0.96
C ASP A 270 19.19 -8.98 1.62
N ARG A 271 19.94 -9.36 2.64
CA ARG A 271 19.69 -10.60 3.42
C ARG A 271 18.32 -10.57 4.11
N TYR A 272 17.93 -9.44 4.67
CA TYR A 272 16.61 -9.28 5.29
C TYR A 272 15.47 -9.39 4.27
N MET A 273 15.62 -8.83 3.09
CA MET A 273 14.64 -8.98 2.00
C MET A 273 14.46 -10.45 1.60
N GLU A 274 15.55 -11.20 1.40
CA GLU A 274 15.49 -12.64 1.10
C GLU A 274 14.79 -13.45 2.20
N GLU A 275 15.00 -13.10 3.47
CA GLU A 275 14.31 -13.74 4.60
C GLU A 275 12.81 -13.46 4.59
N LEU A 276 12.40 -12.23 4.34
CA LEU A 276 10.98 -11.84 4.26
C LEU A 276 10.27 -12.52 3.07
N GLU A 277 10.94 -12.65 1.93
CA GLU A 277 10.39 -13.34 0.76
C GLU A 277 10.17 -14.82 1.02
N ARG A 278 11.06 -15.48 1.76
CA ARG A 278 10.91 -16.89 2.16
C ARG A 278 9.75 -17.14 3.12
N ARG A 279 9.34 -16.12 3.89
CA ARG A 279 8.23 -16.22 4.86
C ARG A 279 6.85 -15.93 4.26
N ASN A 280 6.77 -15.45 3.01
CA ASN A 280 5.52 -15.02 2.38
C ASN A 280 4.86 -16.13 1.57
#